data_6acfae4be10a2f4e124fcfbf0c7daaa3
#
_entry.id   6acfae4be10a2f4e124fcfbf0c7daaa3
#
_cell.length_a   1.000
_cell.length_b   1.000
_cell.length_c   1.000
_cell.angle_alpha   90.00
_cell.angle_beta   90.00
_cell.angle_gamma   90.00
#
_symmetry.space_group_name_H-M   'P 1'
#
loop_
_entity.id
_entity.type
_entity.pdbx_description
1 polymer ?
#
loop_
_entity_poly.entity_id
_entity_poly.type
_entity_poly.pdbx_seq_one_letter_code
_entity_poly.pdbx_strand_id
1 'polypeptide(L)'
;KNVQAHAGIFDRKELLGDYSRALFSDSTAFYHNRLSGFLGHYKSTERENTYVEMAIDWEGMYSEQSREMFRIISAGRYTLERGFYFGYAFSMFHFAGSKLNENVTDNLLVNPYAGWGFNAFFDFDIKAGFLFAPQRGRSVDHNWKKPCGAQIDFVLTKWGVKLENNLYLGENLQPLRNIAVGEDIPITYGQDGLYAGEPFYATTEHIYN
;
A
#
# COMPACT_ATOMS: atom_id res chain seq x y z
N LYS A 1 10.12 16.73 -18.86
CA LYS A 1 8.69 17.03 -18.58
C LYS A 1 8.39 16.59 -17.16
N ASN A 2 7.76 17.44 -16.38
CA ASN A 2 7.51 17.20 -14.95
C ASN A 2 6.26 16.33 -14.72
N VAL A 3 5.39 16.21 -15.70
CA VAL A 3 4.15 15.43 -15.65
C VAL A 3 4.22 14.30 -16.66
N GLN A 4 3.84 13.10 -16.22
CA GLN A 4 3.69 11.92 -17.05
C GLN A 4 2.35 11.25 -16.75
N ALA A 5 1.80 10.57 -17.73
CA ALA A 5 0.57 9.80 -17.62
C ALA A 5 0.72 8.50 -18.42
N HIS A 6 0.19 7.43 -17.85
CA HIS A 6 0.13 6.10 -18.45
C HIS A 6 -1.33 5.63 -18.45
N ALA A 7 -1.74 4.95 -19.50
CA ALA A 7 -3.06 4.37 -19.63
C ALA A 7 -2.98 3.00 -20.29
N GLY A 8 -3.82 2.07 -19.85
CA GLY A 8 -3.82 0.69 -20.29
C GLY A 8 -3.06 -0.22 -19.34
N ILE A 9 -2.26 -1.13 -19.85
CA ILE A 9 -1.44 -2.05 -19.05
C ILE A 9 0.00 -1.56 -19.07
N PHE A 10 0.56 -1.26 -17.89
CA PHE A 10 1.90 -0.75 -17.71
C PHE A 10 2.59 -1.36 -16.50
N ASP A 11 3.92 -1.25 -16.43
CA ASP A 11 4.70 -1.82 -15.33
C ASP A 11 4.47 -1.05 -14.02
N ARG A 12 4.37 -1.78 -12.90
CA ARG A 12 4.29 -1.18 -11.55
C ARG A 12 5.54 -0.34 -11.21
N LYS A 13 6.65 -0.58 -11.88
CA LYS A 13 7.88 0.22 -11.75
C LYS A 13 7.74 1.69 -12.17
N GLU A 14 6.67 2.03 -12.89
CA GLU A 14 6.36 3.42 -13.25
C GLU A 14 5.84 4.23 -12.06
N LEU A 15 5.43 3.56 -10.96
CA LEU A 15 5.11 4.24 -9.71
C LEU A 15 6.39 4.84 -9.10
N LEU A 16 6.29 6.08 -8.62
CA LEU A 16 7.36 6.82 -7.94
C LEU A 16 7.33 6.64 -6.43
N GLY A 17 6.20 6.17 -5.90
CA GLY A 17 5.89 6.19 -4.49
C GLY A 17 6.80 5.30 -3.64
N ASP A 18 7.15 5.82 -2.48
CA ASP A 18 7.81 5.08 -1.41
C ASP A 18 6.74 4.36 -0.57
N TYR A 19 6.27 3.23 -1.08
CA TYR A 19 5.22 2.44 -0.44
C TYR A 19 5.80 1.52 0.63
N SER A 20 5.25 1.63 1.85
CA SER A 20 5.55 0.65 2.91
C SER A 20 5.21 -0.78 2.45
N ARG A 21 5.93 -1.75 2.96
CA ARG A 21 5.62 -3.17 2.77
C ARG A 21 4.24 -3.56 3.32
N ALA A 22 3.66 -2.74 4.19
CA ALA A 22 2.26 -2.88 4.60
C ALA A 22 1.27 -2.60 3.48
N LEU A 23 1.64 -1.79 2.47
CA LEU A 23 0.81 -1.52 1.28
C LEU A 23 1.09 -2.54 0.18
N PHE A 24 2.37 -2.75 -0.13
CA PHE A 24 2.80 -3.67 -1.19
C PHE A 24 3.98 -4.52 -0.72
N SER A 25 3.78 -5.83 -0.75
CA SER A 25 4.84 -6.80 -0.47
C SER A 25 5.80 -6.97 -1.63
N ASP A 26 6.97 -7.51 -1.36
CA ASP A 26 7.91 -7.92 -2.40
C ASP A 26 7.29 -9.00 -3.32
N SER A 27 6.47 -9.90 -2.76
CA SER A 27 5.70 -10.88 -3.53
C SER A 27 4.71 -10.21 -4.48
N THR A 28 3.98 -9.19 -4.03
CA THR A 28 3.07 -8.42 -4.89
C THR A 28 3.85 -7.70 -6.00
N ALA A 29 4.98 -7.10 -5.68
CA ALA A 29 5.83 -6.44 -6.69
C ALA A 29 6.36 -7.43 -7.75
N PHE A 30 6.59 -8.68 -7.38
CA PHE A 30 7.09 -9.72 -8.28
C PHE A 30 5.98 -10.36 -9.11
N TYR A 31 4.90 -10.84 -8.48
CA TYR A 31 3.84 -11.60 -9.16
C TYR A 31 2.79 -10.71 -9.83
N HIS A 32 2.52 -9.53 -9.27
CA HIS A 32 1.59 -8.52 -9.79
C HIS A 32 2.35 -7.27 -10.24
N ASN A 33 3.33 -7.47 -11.11
CA ASN A 33 4.25 -6.44 -11.57
C ASN A 33 3.65 -5.45 -12.57
N ARG A 34 2.38 -5.61 -12.96
CA ARG A 34 1.65 -4.73 -13.87
C ARG A 34 0.42 -4.15 -13.22
N LEU A 35 0.08 -2.96 -13.67
CA LEU A 35 -1.14 -2.25 -13.36
C LEU A 35 -1.99 -2.19 -14.63
N SER A 36 -3.31 -2.30 -14.47
CA SER A 36 -4.26 -2.19 -15.57
C SER A 36 -5.20 -1.03 -15.32
N GLY A 37 -4.96 0.11 -15.95
CA GLY A 37 -5.79 1.28 -15.73
C GLY A 37 -5.12 2.58 -16.10
N PHE A 38 -4.97 3.48 -15.14
CA PHE A 38 -4.43 4.81 -15.34
C PHE A 38 -3.45 5.19 -14.23
N LEU A 39 -2.36 5.84 -14.60
CA LEU A 39 -1.40 6.48 -13.69
C LEU A 39 -1.13 7.89 -14.16
N GLY A 40 -1.19 8.85 -13.26
CA GLY A 40 -0.68 10.20 -13.45
C GLY A 40 0.30 10.56 -12.35
N HIS A 41 1.44 11.13 -12.71
CA HIS A 41 2.38 11.62 -11.74
C HIS A 41 3.06 12.92 -12.14
N TYR A 42 3.44 13.69 -11.13
CA TYR A 42 4.30 14.85 -11.22
C TYR A 42 5.57 14.60 -10.43
N LYS A 43 6.71 14.86 -11.04
CA LYS A 43 8.03 14.83 -10.41
C LYS A 43 8.70 16.19 -10.54
N SER A 44 9.15 16.77 -9.44
CA SER A 44 9.85 18.04 -9.44
C SER A 44 11.20 17.90 -10.15
N THR A 45 11.55 18.92 -10.96
CA THR A 45 12.88 19.06 -11.54
C THR A 45 13.82 19.91 -10.69
N GLU A 46 13.26 20.71 -9.78
CA GLU A 46 14.01 21.61 -8.90
C GLU A 46 14.40 20.97 -7.58
N ARG A 47 13.58 20.02 -7.11
CA ARG A 47 13.78 19.32 -5.83
C ARG A 47 13.85 17.83 -6.06
N GLU A 48 15.01 17.27 -5.80
CA GLU A 48 15.20 15.83 -5.88
C GLU A 48 14.22 15.08 -4.96
N ASN A 49 13.73 13.93 -5.42
CA ASN A 49 12.79 13.07 -4.68
C ASN A 49 11.51 13.78 -4.19
N THR A 50 11.09 14.87 -4.87
CA THR A 50 9.79 15.52 -4.64
C THR A 50 8.83 15.14 -5.75
N TYR A 51 7.72 14.50 -5.39
CA TYR A 51 6.74 13.98 -6.36
C TYR A 51 5.35 13.86 -5.73
N VAL A 52 4.37 13.71 -6.59
CA VAL A 52 3.02 13.24 -6.26
C VAL A 52 2.52 12.36 -7.40
N GLU A 53 1.81 11.30 -7.05
CA GLU A 53 1.20 10.39 -8.02
C GLU A 53 -0.14 9.86 -7.56
N MET A 54 -0.93 9.44 -8.55
CA MET A 54 -2.19 8.73 -8.34
C MET A 54 -2.38 7.71 -9.46
N ALA A 55 -2.74 6.50 -9.10
CA ALA A 55 -3.08 5.43 -10.02
C ALA A 55 -4.40 4.77 -9.68
N ILE A 56 -5.08 4.26 -10.70
CA ILE A 56 -6.21 3.35 -10.57
C ILE A 56 -5.78 2.05 -11.26
N ASP A 57 -5.83 0.95 -10.52
CA ASP A 57 -5.54 -0.40 -11.00
C ASP A 57 -6.85 -1.21 -11.02
N TRP A 58 -7.27 -1.64 -12.18
CA TRP A 58 -8.48 -2.42 -12.38
C TRP A 58 -8.12 -3.90 -12.32
N GLU A 59 -8.47 -4.56 -11.21
CA GLU A 59 -8.06 -5.93 -10.92
C GLU A 59 -9.13 -6.96 -11.32
N GLY A 60 -10.39 -6.54 -11.49
CA GLY A 60 -11.49 -7.41 -11.91
C GLY A 60 -12.71 -6.67 -12.41
N MET A 61 -13.39 -7.25 -13.38
CA MET A 61 -14.64 -6.70 -13.94
C MET A 61 -15.86 -7.40 -13.36
N TYR A 62 -16.94 -6.64 -13.15
CA TYR A 62 -18.21 -7.15 -12.71
C TYR A 62 -18.83 -8.09 -13.75
N SER A 63 -19.24 -9.29 -13.30
CA SER A 63 -19.99 -10.25 -14.08
C SER A 63 -20.95 -11.07 -13.20
N GLU A 64 -21.59 -12.11 -13.75
CA GLU A 64 -22.40 -13.03 -12.95
C GLU A 64 -21.56 -13.77 -11.90
N GLN A 65 -20.34 -14.16 -12.25
CA GLN A 65 -19.47 -14.99 -11.41
C GLN A 65 -18.26 -14.21 -10.86
N SER A 66 -17.87 -13.10 -11.52
CA SER A 66 -16.71 -12.30 -11.12
C SER A 66 -17.14 -11.03 -10.38
N ARG A 67 -16.41 -10.70 -9.34
CA ARG A 67 -16.61 -9.49 -8.55
C ARG A 67 -15.82 -8.33 -9.16
N GLU A 68 -16.37 -7.13 -9.06
CA GLU A 68 -15.64 -5.93 -9.42
C GLU A 68 -14.56 -5.65 -8.38
N MET A 69 -13.35 -5.45 -8.86
CA MET A 69 -12.19 -5.16 -8.01
C MET A 69 -11.36 -4.05 -8.63
N PHE A 70 -11.09 -3.01 -7.88
CA PHE A 70 -10.12 -1.99 -8.27
C PHE A 70 -9.39 -1.43 -7.06
N ARG A 71 -8.20 -0.95 -7.32
CA ARG A 71 -7.36 -0.31 -6.32
C ARG A 71 -7.03 1.11 -6.73
N ILE A 72 -7.24 2.06 -5.83
CA ILE A 72 -6.72 3.42 -5.97
C ILE A 72 -5.45 3.51 -5.14
N ILE A 73 -4.38 3.97 -5.78
CA ILE A 73 -3.05 4.10 -5.18
C ILE A 73 -2.65 5.56 -5.30
N SER A 74 -2.11 6.13 -4.26
CA SER A 74 -1.55 7.49 -4.30
C SER A 74 -0.36 7.59 -3.38
N ALA A 75 0.65 8.34 -3.78
CA ALA A 75 1.79 8.68 -2.95
C ALA A 75 2.28 10.09 -3.26
N GLY A 76 2.89 10.70 -2.27
CA GLY A 76 3.56 11.96 -2.43
C GLY A 76 4.69 12.11 -1.44
N ARG A 77 5.75 12.79 -1.87
CA ARG A 77 6.90 13.13 -1.04
C ARG A 77 7.34 14.55 -1.35
N TYR A 78 7.62 15.30 -0.32
CA TYR A 78 8.23 16.61 -0.38
C TYR A 78 9.54 16.60 0.37
N THR A 79 10.63 16.89 -0.33
CA THR A 79 12.00 16.90 0.23
C THR A 79 12.40 18.33 0.56
N LEU A 80 12.81 18.53 1.80
CA LEU A 80 13.34 19.78 2.32
C LEU A 80 14.86 19.85 2.13
N GLU A 81 15.43 20.98 2.48
CA GLU A 81 16.88 21.12 2.57
C GLU A 81 17.48 20.24 3.67
N ARG A 82 18.76 19.88 3.55
CA ARG A 82 19.50 19.04 4.49
C ARG A 82 18.97 17.60 4.63
N GLY A 83 18.24 17.11 3.61
CA GLY A 83 17.81 15.72 3.54
C GLY A 83 16.55 15.37 4.33
N PHE A 84 15.91 16.31 5.01
CA PHE A 84 14.60 16.07 5.62
C PHE A 84 13.52 15.92 4.57
N TYR A 85 12.55 15.05 4.83
CA TYR A 85 11.40 14.89 3.95
C TYR A 85 10.16 14.46 4.74
N PHE A 86 9.01 14.70 4.15
CA PHE A 86 7.73 14.16 4.60
C PHE A 86 6.91 13.72 3.40
N GLY A 87 6.03 12.79 3.63
CA GLY A 87 5.21 12.25 2.57
C GLY A 87 4.06 11.40 3.07
N TYR A 88 3.39 10.80 2.13
CA TYR A 88 2.33 9.85 2.39
C TYR A 88 2.31 8.76 1.33
N ALA A 89 1.77 7.61 1.70
CA ALA A 89 1.31 6.59 0.78
C ALA A 89 -0.12 6.18 1.16
N PHE A 90 -0.92 5.87 0.16
CA PHE A 90 -2.33 5.55 0.30
C PHE A 90 -2.70 4.43 -0.65
N SER A 91 -3.51 3.51 -0.17
CA SER A 91 -4.18 2.50 -0.99
C SER A 91 -5.62 2.36 -0.53
N MET A 92 -6.55 2.39 -1.47
CA MET A 92 -7.94 2.00 -1.27
C MET A 92 -8.23 0.81 -2.18
N PHE A 93 -8.61 -0.30 -1.59
CA PHE A 93 -9.06 -1.45 -2.34
C PHE A 93 -10.58 -1.57 -2.23
N HIS A 94 -11.23 -1.49 -3.37
CA HIS A 94 -12.66 -1.69 -3.50
C HIS A 94 -12.93 -3.09 -4.05
N PHE A 95 -13.63 -3.88 -3.25
CA PHE A 95 -14.06 -5.22 -3.60
C PHE A 95 -15.59 -5.26 -3.54
N ALA A 96 -16.21 -5.13 -4.70
CA ALA A 96 -17.66 -5.11 -4.84
C ALA A 96 -18.25 -6.52 -4.91
N GLY A 97 -19.57 -6.62 -4.87
CA GLY A 97 -20.30 -7.84 -5.11
C GLY A 97 -20.26 -8.30 -6.56
N SER A 98 -20.69 -9.53 -6.79
CA SER A 98 -21.15 -10.04 -8.09
C SER A 98 -22.68 -10.08 -8.09
N LYS A 99 -23.30 -10.45 -9.21
CA LYS A 99 -24.76 -10.68 -9.26
C LYS A 99 -25.24 -11.73 -8.26
N LEU A 100 -24.39 -12.72 -7.95
CA LEU A 100 -24.70 -13.81 -7.04
C LEU A 100 -24.29 -13.53 -5.59
N ASN A 101 -23.45 -12.52 -5.37
CA ASN A 101 -22.96 -12.17 -4.05
C ASN A 101 -22.81 -10.64 -3.92
N GLU A 102 -23.78 -10.01 -3.26
CA GLU A 102 -23.87 -8.55 -3.11
C GLU A 102 -22.94 -7.99 -2.01
N ASN A 103 -21.96 -8.75 -1.57
CA ASN A 103 -21.07 -8.30 -0.51
C ASN A 103 -20.03 -7.27 -1.00
N VAL A 104 -19.86 -6.20 -0.27
CA VAL A 104 -18.87 -5.15 -0.55
C VAL A 104 -17.91 -5.01 0.62
N THR A 105 -16.63 -4.99 0.31
CA THR A 105 -15.57 -4.71 1.29
C THR A 105 -14.87 -3.42 0.94
N ASP A 106 -14.80 -2.53 1.92
CA ASP A 106 -14.00 -1.32 1.89
C ASP A 106 -12.70 -1.59 2.67
N ASN A 107 -11.57 -1.43 2.04
CA ASN A 107 -10.25 -1.60 2.66
C ASN A 107 -9.35 -0.44 2.26
N LEU A 108 -9.02 0.38 3.23
CA LEU A 108 -8.12 1.51 3.04
C LEU A 108 -6.85 1.28 3.85
N LEU A 109 -5.75 1.84 3.38
CA LEU A 109 -4.52 1.93 4.13
C LEU A 109 -3.84 3.25 3.84
N VAL A 110 -3.53 3.99 4.89
CA VAL A 110 -2.89 5.31 4.84
C VAL A 110 -1.61 5.26 5.65
N ASN A 111 -0.53 5.77 5.06
CA ASN A 111 0.78 5.84 5.68
C ASN A 111 1.39 7.23 5.52
N PRO A 112 1.06 8.22 6.37
CA PRO A 112 1.85 9.43 6.48
C PRO A 112 3.20 9.11 7.13
N TYR A 113 4.25 9.75 6.66
CA TYR A 113 5.61 9.54 7.16
C TYR A 113 6.46 10.81 7.09
N ALA A 114 7.50 10.83 7.90
CA ALA A 114 8.59 11.79 7.81
C ALA A 114 9.92 11.06 7.94
N GLY A 115 10.96 11.59 7.33
CA GLY A 115 12.26 10.97 7.37
C GLY A 115 13.40 11.95 7.14
N TRP A 116 14.59 11.41 7.25
CA TRP A 116 15.84 12.14 7.11
C TRP A 116 16.89 11.24 6.47
N GLY A 117 17.33 11.64 5.26
CA GLY A 117 18.46 11.06 4.57
C GLY A 117 19.68 11.92 4.75
N PHE A 118 20.81 11.34 5.11
CA PHE A 118 22.09 12.05 5.25
C PHE A 118 23.29 11.17 4.94
N ASN A 119 24.34 11.80 4.47
CA ASN A 119 25.60 11.15 4.14
C ASN A 119 26.61 11.40 5.23
N ALA A 120 27.19 10.33 5.76
CA ALA A 120 28.35 10.34 6.65
C ALA A 120 29.39 9.34 6.12
N PHE A 121 29.86 8.41 6.94
CA PHE A 121 30.66 7.28 6.44
C PHE A 121 29.82 6.32 5.60
N PHE A 122 28.53 6.21 5.90
CA PHE A 122 27.49 5.52 5.10
C PHE A 122 26.43 6.53 4.64
N ASP A 123 25.65 6.12 3.65
CA ASP A 123 24.40 6.79 3.29
C ASP A 123 23.29 6.23 4.17
N PHE A 124 22.72 7.09 5.00
CA PHE A 124 21.65 6.76 5.95
C PHE A 124 20.33 7.30 5.45
N ASP A 125 19.27 6.53 5.62
CA ASP A 125 17.90 7.00 5.53
C ASP A 125 17.10 6.42 6.70
N ILE A 126 16.46 7.29 7.47
CA ILE A 126 15.62 6.93 8.61
C ILE A 126 14.25 7.53 8.35
N LYS A 127 13.22 6.69 8.34
CA LYS A 127 11.83 7.09 8.09
C LYS A 127 10.94 6.57 9.20
N ALA A 128 10.13 7.45 9.78
CA ALA A 128 9.09 7.09 10.75
C ALA A 128 7.72 7.38 10.14
N GLY A 129 6.81 6.43 10.21
CA GLY A 129 5.48 6.51 9.65
C GLY A 129 4.41 5.97 10.59
N PHE A 130 3.18 6.38 10.34
CA PHE A 130 1.99 5.88 10.99
C PHE A 130 1.15 5.11 9.97
N LEU A 131 0.73 3.89 10.30
CA LEU A 131 -0.12 3.06 9.47
C LEU A 131 -1.53 3.06 10.05
N PHE A 132 -2.51 3.38 9.22
CA PHE A 132 -3.92 3.39 9.58
C PHE A 132 -4.71 2.66 8.50
N ALA A 133 -5.41 1.57 8.89
CA ALA A 133 -6.03 0.65 7.94
C ALA A 133 -7.55 0.44 8.20
N PRO A 134 -8.39 1.46 8.02
CA PRO A 134 -9.83 1.31 8.21
C PRO A 134 -10.42 0.32 7.21
N GLN A 135 -11.19 -0.63 7.73
CA GLN A 135 -11.82 -1.70 6.96
C GLN A 135 -13.26 -1.90 7.36
N ARG A 136 -14.07 -2.31 6.42
CA ARG A 136 -15.46 -2.67 6.63
C ARG A 136 -15.91 -3.73 5.63
N GLY A 137 -16.44 -4.86 6.11
CA GLY A 137 -17.18 -5.83 5.31
C GLY A 137 -18.67 -5.58 5.50
N ARG A 138 -19.35 -5.01 4.50
CA ARG A 138 -20.73 -4.52 4.65
C ARG A 138 -21.75 -5.62 4.92
N SER A 139 -21.45 -6.87 4.56
CA SER A 139 -22.31 -8.02 4.83
C SER A 139 -22.01 -8.73 6.15
N VAL A 140 -20.82 -8.52 6.71
CA VAL A 140 -20.39 -9.18 7.96
C VAL A 140 -20.69 -8.31 9.18
N ASP A 141 -20.25 -7.07 9.09
CA ASP A 141 -20.40 -6.08 10.16
C ASP A 141 -20.39 -4.70 9.53
N HIS A 142 -21.44 -3.90 9.73
CA HIS A 142 -21.52 -2.54 9.22
C HIS A 142 -20.54 -1.58 9.90
N ASN A 143 -19.88 -2.01 10.99
CA ASN A 143 -18.96 -1.17 11.73
C ASN A 143 -17.57 -1.16 11.11
N TRP A 144 -16.94 0.00 11.11
CA TRP A 144 -15.56 0.16 10.72
C TRP A 144 -14.61 -0.40 11.77
N LYS A 145 -13.77 -1.34 11.37
CA LYS A 145 -12.54 -1.68 12.09
C LYS A 145 -11.47 -0.66 11.69
N LYS A 146 -10.69 -0.20 12.66
CA LYS A 146 -9.75 0.92 12.46
C LYS A 146 -8.37 0.62 13.05
N PRO A 147 -7.75 -0.51 12.70
CA PRO A 147 -6.45 -0.86 13.24
C PRO A 147 -5.39 0.16 12.82
N CYS A 148 -4.40 0.34 13.68
CA CYS A 148 -3.30 1.27 13.45
C CYS A 148 -1.99 0.78 14.05
N GLY A 149 -0.89 1.41 13.64
CA GLY A 149 0.43 1.14 14.18
C GLY A 149 1.46 2.16 13.73
N ALA A 150 2.62 2.09 14.32
CA ALA A 150 3.79 2.89 13.96
C ALA A 150 4.83 2.03 13.25
N GLN A 151 5.54 2.62 12.30
CA GLN A 151 6.60 1.96 11.56
C GLN A 151 7.84 2.84 11.56
N ILE A 152 9.01 2.21 11.73
CA ILE A 152 10.31 2.85 11.56
C ILE A 152 11.08 2.03 10.53
N ASP A 153 11.50 2.71 9.47
CA ASP A 153 12.35 2.14 8.44
C ASP A 153 13.75 2.73 8.57
N PHE A 154 14.74 1.87 8.50
CA PHE A 154 16.15 2.24 8.54
C PHE A 154 16.86 1.64 7.34
N VAL A 155 17.52 2.46 6.56
CA VAL A 155 18.32 2.05 5.41
C VAL A 155 19.74 2.54 5.54
N LEU A 156 20.67 1.63 5.32
CA LEU A 156 22.11 1.87 5.29
C LEU A 156 22.67 1.42 3.95
N THR A 157 23.34 2.29 3.24
CA THR A 157 23.95 1.94 1.95
C THR A 157 25.41 2.31 1.90
N LYS A 158 26.25 1.38 1.43
CA LYS A 158 27.66 1.64 1.12
C LYS A 158 28.22 0.58 0.17
N TRP A 159 29.06 1.01 -0.78
CA TRP A 159 29.79 0.14 -1.71
C TRP A 159 28.89 -0.85 -2.47
N GLY A 160 27.65 -0.45 -2.79
CA GLY A 160 26.67 -1.33 -3.44
C GLY A 160 26.00 -2.34 -2.52
N VAL A 161 26.31 -2.33 -1.23
CA VAL A 161 25.59 -3.11 -0.20
C VAL A 161 24.54 -2.23 0.44
N LYS A 162 23.30 -2.71 0.49
CA LYS A 162 22.16 -2.08 1.14
C LYS A 162 21.66 -2.97 2.27
N LEU A 163 21.56 -2.41 3.47
CA LEU A 163 20.90 -3.01 4.63
C LEU A 163 19.61 -2.27 4.90
N GLU A 164 18.52 -2.97 4.94
CA GLU A 164 17.20 -2.44 5.26
C GLU A 164 16.65 -3.14 6.49
N ASN A 165 16.04 -2.35 7.37
CA ASN A 165 15.32 -2.85 8.53
C ASN A 165 13.99 -2.10 8.66
N ASN A 166 12.90 -2.84 8.85
CA ASN A 166 11.57 -2.31 9.09
C ASN A 166 11.08 -2.79 10.44
N LEU A 167 10.85 -1.88 11.35
CA LEU A 167 10.24 -2.16 12.64
C LEU A 167 8.79 -1.69 12.63
N TYR A 168 7.86 -2.57 12.93
CA TYR A 168 6.45 -2.26 13.10
C TYR A 168 6.00 -2.52 14.53
N LEU A 169 5.25 -1.59 15.09
CA LEU A 169 4.62 -1.68 16.40
C LEU A 169 3.15 -1.26 16.26
N GLY A 170 2.23 -2.19 16.42
CA GLY A 170 0.82 -1.90 16.26
C GLY A 170 -0.08 -3.12 16.24
N GLU A 171 -1.31 -2.88 15.80
CA GLU A 171 -2.35 -3.89 15.68
C GLU A 171 -2.24 -4.67 14.36
N ASN A 172 -2.98 -5.79 14.27
CA ASN A 172 -3.24 -6.44 12.99
C ASN A 172 -3.94 -5.47 12.04
N LEU A 173 -3.23 -5.03 10.98
CA LEU A 173 -3.76 -4.07 10.00
C LEU A 173 -4.85 -4.67 9.08
N GLN A 174 -5.05 -5.99 9.09
CA GLN A 174 -6.00 -6.66 8.20
C GLN A 174 -6.92 -7.62 8.99
N PRO A 175 -7.69 -7.11 9.95
CA PRO A 175 -8.53 -7.95 10.81
C PRO A 175 -9.61 -8.73 10.05
N LEU A 176 -9.99 -8.29 8.84
CA LEU A 176 -10.97 -9.00 8.01
C LEU A 176 -10.36 -10.10 7.13
N ARG A 177 -9.02 -10.18 7.03
CA ARG A 177 -8.35 -11.11 6.11
C ARG A 177 -8.74 -12.58 6.33
N ASN A 178 -8.95 -12.98 7.59
CA ASN A 178 -9.24 -14.37 7.96
C ASN A 178 -10.71 -14.61 8.31
N ILE A 179 -11.57 -13.62 8.12
CA ILE A 179 -13.00 -13.77 8.41
C ILE A 179 -13.68 -14.39 7.19
N ALA A 180 -14.30 -15.54 7.41
CA ALA A 180 -15.17 -16.16 6.42
C ALA A 180 -16.41 -15.28 6.21
N VAL A 181 -16.76 -15.03 4.97
CA VAL A 181 -17.91 -14.19 4.59
C VAL A 181 -18.89 -15.04 3.82
N GLY A 182 -20.07 -15.27 4.41
CA GLY A 182 -21.16 -16.05 3.86
C GLY A 182 -21.28 -17.45 4.46
N GLU A 183 -22.51 -17.92 4.65
CA GLU A 183 -22.80 -19.25 5.20
C GLU A 183 -22.59 -20.35 4.17
N ASP A 184 -22.84 -20.08 2.88
CA ASP A 184 -22.82 -21.08 1.81
C ASP A 184 -21.48 -21.17 1.06
N ILE A 185 -20.69 -20.11 1.02
CA ILE A 185 -19.35 -20.08 0.42
C ILE A 185 -18.46 -19.23 1.32
N PRO A 186 -17.65 -19.85 2.18
CA PRO A 186 -16.72 -19.11 3.01
C PRO A 186 -15.62 -18.51 2.14
N ILE A 187 -15.79 -17.28 1.71
CA ILE A 187 -14.74 -16.49 1.08
C ILE A 187 -13.95 -15.84 2.20
N THR A 188 -12.74 -16.30 2.42
CA THR A 188 -11.79 -15.59 3.26
C THR A 188 -11.10 -14.52 2.42
N TYR A 189 -11.17 -13.28 2.84
CA TYR A 189 -10.51 -12.15 2.15
C TYR A 189 -9.02 -12.39 1.89
N GLY A 190 -8.35 -13.25 2.65
CA GLY A 190 -6.96 -13.63 2.42
C GLY A 190 -6.73 -14.57 1.22
N GLN A 191 -7.75 -15.31 0.79
CA GLN A 191 -7.65 -16.21 -0.37
C GLN A 191 -7.81 -15.50 -1.70
N ASP A 192 -8.48 -14.35 -1.72
CA ASP A 192 -8.78 -13.61 -2.94
C ASP A 192 -7.70 -12.56 -3.28
N GLY A 193 -6.55 -12.57 -2.60
CA GLY A 193 -5.46 -11.64 -2.87
C GLY A 193 -5.77 -10.18 -2.51
N LEU A 194 -6.77 -9.95 -1.65
CA LEU A 194 -7.25 -8.62 -1.31
C LEU A 194 -6.22 -7.75 -0.59
N TYR A 195 -5.29 -8.38 0.11
CA TYR A 195 -4.21 -7.71 0.79
C TYR A 195 -2.91 -7.86 0.02
N ALA A 196 -2.41 -6.76 -0.47
CA ALA A 196 -1.20 -6.70 -1.29
C ALA A 196 0.10 -6.52 -0.46
N GLY A 197 -0.02 -6.25 0.83
CA GLY A 197 1.12 -6.07 1.73
C GLY A 197 1.70 -7.37 2.28
N GLU A 198 2.78 -7.25 3.02
CA GLU A 198 3.41 -8.41 3.68
C GLU A 198 2.49 -9.05 4.71
N PRO A 199 2.38 -10.38 4.74
CA PRO A 199 1.45 -11.11 5.61
C PRO A 199 1.62 -10.82 7.11
N PHE A 200 2.81 -10.50 7.56
CA PHE A 200 3.06 -10.27 8.98
C PHE A 200 2.31 -9.04 9.54
N TYR A 201 2.04 -8.02 8.72
CA TYR A 201 1.18 -6.90 9.14
C TYR A 201 -0.29 -7.31 9.37
N ALA A 202 -0.66 -8.50 8.91
CA ALA A 202 -2.01 -9.04 8.98
C ALA A 202 -2.16 -10.18 10.00
N THR A 203 -1.18 -10.46 10.84
CA THR A 203 -1.19 -11.67 11.66
C THR A 203 -1.48 -11.44 13.13
N THR A 204 -0.92 -10.46 13.79
CA THR A 204 -1.08 -10.27 15.24
C THR A 204 -0.77 -8.85 15.70
N GLU A 205 -1.19 -8.56 16.90
CA GLU A 205 -0.82 -7.39 17.69
C GLU A 205 0.60 -7.59 18.18
N HIS A 206 1.65 -6.99 17.61
CA HIS A 206 2.95 -6.94 18.32
C HIS A 206 4.06 -6.29 17.50
N ILE A 207 5.27 -6.36 17.97
CA ILE A 207 6.49 -5.83 17.38
C ILE A 207 6.96 -6.79 16.28
N TYR A 208 7.15 -6.26 15.07
CA TYR A 208 7.78 -6.99 13.96
C TYR A 208 9.05 -6.29 13.52
N ASN A 209 10.05 -7.09 13.23
CA ASN A 209 11.33 -6.64 12.72
C ASN A 209 11.75 -7.49 11.52
#